data_aa40652475c9287a4485fec39aa61d39
#
_entry.id   aa40652475c9287a4485fec39aa61d39
#
_cell.length_a   1.000
_cell.length_b   1.000
_cell.length_c   1.000
_cell.angle_alpha   90.00
_cell.angle_beta   90.00
_cell.angle_gamma   90.00
#
_symmetry.space_group_name_H-M   'P 1'
#
loop_
_entity.id
_entity.type
_entity.pdbx_description
1 polymer ?
#
loop_
_entity_poly.entity_id
_entity_poly.type
_entity_poly.pdbx_seq_one_letter_code
_entity_poly.pdbx_strand_id
1 'polypeptide(L)'
;FGKVTKEIMDLKEELKYETDGESYDFEKVYIELKKLFTLRKKYKSMPIKNIQDKIAEIRNYTLYDSMSVEEVEAAINQVTVTEKFKHAVLNTDTTDFLLKGQNSLTTGLDFPFPILSSVFKGIRKGETMAFAMPSNSGKSRFTINLIANIAFVHKKKVLVISNEMSEEKMKLCLITTILNNPEIQKLHGQDIKKSEGELLEFKFRPDNPKEVKVDENGFVIQEEKETREQFIKRLSKISTEFNKTVKVTEWLNEQSNNCIYFINITDHTNDELKKVITNYYYKEKIEYMFYDTMKTDTQNIGKSEEIKKTATIISNLAQNLNIFIGYTMQLTETTTLPVNLTINDLSESRTVKEVLDTLCLVKQIDNRTLKDYEYSLEEVSDKFYPLKEYKDPDERYYACVVDKNRAGSKPKVVFNLNLAYNRWTELGYLRLKEQK
;
A
#
# COMPACT_ATOMS: atom_id res chain seq x y z
N PHE A 1 26.18 -21.33 12.70
CA PHE A 1 26.24 -22.66 13.33
C PHE A 1 27.68 -23.03 13.68
N GLY A 2 28.64 -23.08 12.72
CA GLY A 2 30.02 -23.45 12.97
C GLY A 2 30.77 -22.60 14.01
N LYS A 3 30.50 -21.29 14.07
CA LYS A 3 31.14 -20.38 15.01
C LYS A 3 30.67 -20.57 16.46
N VAL A 4 29.37 -20.75 16.66
CA VAL A 4 28.76 -21.04 17.97
C VAL A 4 29.15 -22.40 18.49
N THR A 5 29.26 -23.41 17.60
CA THR A 5 29.72 -24.76 17.97
C THR A 5 31.18 -24.73 18.39
N LYS A 6 32.03 -23.90 17.77
CA LYS A 6 33.42 -23.74 18.15
C LYS A 6 33.57 -23.03 19.50
N GLU A 7 32.84 -21.94 19.71
CA GLU A 7 32.82 -21.21 21.01
C GLU A 7 32.31 -22.11 22.16
N ILE A 8 31.32 -22.99 21.91
CA ILE A 8 30.87 -23.98 22.90
C ILE A 8 31.92 -25.05 23.16
N MET A 9 32.69 -25.48 22.14
CA MET A 9 33.78 -26.44 22.32
C MET A 9 34.99 -25.84 23.04
N ASP A 10 35.29 -24.57 22.76
CA ASP A 10 36.36 -23.80 23.40
C ASP A 10 36.03 -23.61 24.90
N LEU A 11 34.78 -23.20 25.22
CA LEU A 11 34.25 -23.17 26.60
C LEU A 11 34.29 -24.56 27.30
N LYS A 12 34.12 -25.61 26.54
CA LYS A 12 34.22 -26.98 27.06
C LYS A 12 35.61 -27.32 27.59
N GLU A 13 36.63 -26.86 26.90
CA GLU A 13 38.01 -27.09 27.33
C GLU A 13 38.39 -26.19 28.51
N GLU A 14 37.98 -24.93 28.52
CA GLU A 14 38.19 -23.98 29.62
C GLU A 14 37.52 -24.44 30.92
N LEU A 15 36.26 -24.89 30.86
CA LEU A 15 35.53 -25.33 32.05
C LEU A 15 36.07 -26.67 32.63
N LYS A 16 36.79 -27.45 31.85
CA LYS A 16 37.49 -28.66 32.35
C LYS A 16 38.60 -28.36 33.35
N TYR A 17 39.12 -27.12 33.33
CA TYR A 17 40.23 -26.68 34.18
C TYR A 17 39.81 -25.91 35.45
N GLU A 18 38.54 -25.45 35.53
CA GLU A 18 38.08 -24.59 36.60
C GLU A 18 37.18 -25.28 37.66
N THR A 19 36.83 -26.56 37.51
CA THR A 19 35.93 -27.23 38.44
C THR A 19 36.67 -28.11 39.42
N ASP A 20 36.66 -27.72 40.68
CA ASP A 20 37.04 -28.56 41.83
C ASP A 20 36.13 -29.79 41.94
N GLY A 21 36.37 -30.82 41.14
CA GLY A 21 35.92 -32.18 41.39
C GLY A 21 34.47 -32.56 41.13
N GLU A 22 33.58 -31.67 40.71
CA GLU A 22 32.24 -32.02 40.24
C GLU A 22 32.22 -32.22 38.73
N SER A 23 31.88 -33.44 38.28
CA SER A 23 31.75 -33.75 36.84
C SER A 23 30.50 -33.09 36.32
N TYR A 24 30.66 -31.96 35.66
CA TYR A 24 29.58 -31.40 34.83
C TYR A 24 29.28 -32.34 33.66
N ASP A 25 28.03 -32.79 33.57
CA ASP A 25 27.54 -33.57 32.41
C ASP A 25 27.40 -32.61 31.21
N PHE A 26 28.50 -32.47 30.50
CA PHE A 26 28.63 -31.54 29.37
C PHE A 26 27.67 -31.89 28.22
N GLU A 27 27.33 -33.18 28.12
CA GLU A 27 26.39 -33.64 27.09
C GLU A 27 24.97 -33.16 27.39
N LYS A 28 24.57 -33.15 28.66
CA LYS A 28 23.29 -32.56 29.10
C LYS A 28 23.22 -31.05 28.81
N VAL A 29 24.27 -30.32 29.14
CA VAL A 29 24.34 -28.86 28.87
C VAL A 29 24.28 -28.56 27.36
N TYR A 30 24.97 -29.36 26.56
CA TYR A 30 24.94 -29.22 25.11
C TYR A 30 23.56 -29.52 24.52
N ILE A 31 22.89 -30.58 24.97
CA ILE A 31 21.55 -30.93 24.56
C ILE A 31 20.56 -29.82 24.94
N GLU A 32 20.65 -29.29 26.16
CA GLU A 32 19.79 -28.21 26.64
C GLU A 32 19.97 -26.92 25.82
N LEU A 33 21.22 -26.55 25.54
CA LEU A 33 21.53 -25.40 24.68
C LEU A 33 20.97 -25.62 23.27
N LYS A 34 21.02 -26.81 22.74
CA LYS A 34 20.47 -27.18 21.42
C LYS A 34 18.95 -27.06 21.39
N LYS A 35 18.26 -27.51 22.45
CA LYS A 35 16.81 -27.30 22.64
C LYS A 35 16.43 -25.85 22.69
N LEU A 36 17.14 -25.05 23.49
CA LEU A 36 16.93 -23.60 23.63
C LEU A 36 17.19 -22.87 22.29
N PHE A 37 18.19 -23.31 21.52
CA PHE A 37 18.50 -22.74 20.21
C PHE A 37 17.41 -23.05 19.18
N THR A 38 16.84 -24.23 19.25
CA THR A 38 15.72 -24.64 18.38
C THR A 38 14.49 -23.83 18.70
N LEU A 39 14.15 -23.62 19.97
CA LEU A 39 13.10 -22.71 20.43
C LEU A 39 13.33 -21.30 19.93
N ARG A 40 14.53 -20.75 20.13
CA ARG A 40 14.88 -19.39 19.68
C ARG A 40 14.81 -19.21 18.17
N LYS A 41 15.20 -20.23 17.39
CA LYS A 41 15.11 -20.21 15.93
C LYS A 41 13.66 -20.07 15.47
N LYS A 42 12.74 -20.73 16.14
CA LYS A 42 11.30 -20.67 15.85
C LYS A 42 10.67 -19.34 16.25
N TYR A 43 11.07 -18.78 17.39
CA TYR A 43 10.52 -17.55 17.94
C TYR A 43 11.45 -16.33 17.79
N LYS A 44 12.32 -16.33 16.80
CA LYS A 44 13.36 -15.31 16.59
C LYS A 44 12.81 -13.87 16.50
N SER A 45 11.56 -13.71 16.10
CA SER A 45 10.88 -12.41 16.01
C SER A 45 10.17 -11.99 17.30
N MET A 46 10.15 -12.84 18.33
CA MET A 46 9.49 -12.54 19.61
C MET A 46 10.42 -11.81 20.57
N PRO A 47 9.90 -10.90 21.41
CA PRO A 47 10.64 -10.36 22.55
C PRO A 47 11.15 -11.47 23.47
N ILE A 48 12.31 -11.28 24.10
CA ILE A 48 12.95 -12.27 24.99
C ILE A 48 11.99 -12.76 26.09
N LYS A 49 11.19 -11.85 26.66
CA LYS A 49 10.18 -12.19 27.66
C LYS A 49 9.18 -13.23 27.16
N ASN A 50 8.67 -13.05 25.95
CA ASN A 50 7.70 -13.99 25.35
C ASN A 50 8.33 -15.34 25.02
N ILE A 51 9.63 -15.39 24.72
CA ILE A 51 10.37 -16.65 24.54
C ILE A 51 10.47 -17.40 25.87
N GLN A 52 10.73 -16.70 26.96
CA GLN A 52 10.79 -17.29 28.30
C GLN A 52 9.43 -17.85 28.73
N ASP A 53 8.35 -17.12 28.47
CA ASP A 53 6.99 -17.58 28.74
C ASP A 53 6.66 -18.84 27.94
N LYS A 54 7.09 -18.92 26.67
CA LYS A 54 6.92 -20.10 25.80
C LYS A 54 7.76 -21.29 26.27
N ILE A 55 8.97 -21.08 26.72
CA ILE A 55 9.80 -22.13 27.32
C ILE A 55 9.12 -22.68 28.57
N ALA A 56 8.59 -21.82 29.45
CA ALA A 56 7.87 -22.22 30.64
C ALA A 56 6.60 -23.02 30.29
N GLU A 57 5.85 -22.58 29.25
CA GLU A 57 4.67 -23.29 28.76
C GLU A 57 5.02 -24.70 28.24
N ILE A 58 6.06 -24.81 27.42
CA ILE A 58 6.51 -26.12 26.92
C ILE A 58 6.96 -27.03 28.07
N ARG A 59 7.69 -26.50 29.05
CA ARG A 59 8.10 -27.24 30.25
C ARG A 59 6.93 -27.72 31.07
N ASN A 60 5.85 -26.98 31.15
CA ASN A 60 4.64 -27.33 31.89
C ASN A 60 3.81 -28.45 31.20
N TYR A 61 3.83 -28.48 29.88
CA TYR A 61 3.02 -29.41 29.09
C TYR A 61 3.79 -30.64 28.58
N THR A 62 5.10 -30.68 28.75
CA THR A 62 5.95 -31.77 28.24
C THR A 62 6.98 -32.21 29.28
N LEU A 63 7.50 -33.37 29.12
CA LEU A 63 8.65 -33.87 29.88
C LEU A 63 9.97 -33.31 29.30
N TYR A 64 10.03 -31.94 29.18
CA TYR A 64 11.10 -31.22 28.47
C TYR A 64 12.51 -31.67 28.87
N ASP A 65 12.77 -31.87 30.14
CA ASP A 65 14.11 -32.22 30.65
C ASP A 65 14.54 -33.63 30.23
N SER A 66 13.59 -34.53 29.96
CA SER A 66 13.83 -35.90 29.49
C SER A 66 13.67 -36.06 27.97
N MET A 67 13.28 -35.02 27.24
CA MET A 67 13.03 -35.09 25.81
C MET A 67 14.32 -34.93 24.99
N SER A 68 14.42 -35.63 23.88
CA SER A 68 15.44 -35.39 22.86
C SER A 68 15.18 -34.09 22.11
N VAL A 69 16.15 -33.62 21.30
CA VAL A 69 16.00 -32.43 20.47
C VAL A 69 14.85 -32.57 19.47
N GLU A 70 14.71 -33.78 18.89
CA GLU A 70 13.66 -34.13 17.92
C GLU A 70 12.28 -34.14 18.56
N GLU A 71 12.16 -34.64 19.79
CA GLU A 71 10.92 -34.61 20.58
C GLU A 71 10.52 -33.17 20.97
N VAL A 72 11.49 -32.33 21.32
CA VAL A 72 11.25 -30.91 21.56
C VAL A 72 10.78 -30.24 20.27
N GLU A 73 11.37 -30.51 19.11
CA GLU A 73 10.89 -29.97 17.82
C GLU A 73 9.44 -30.41 17.52
N ALA A 74 9.11 -31.68 17.79
CA ALA A 74 7.76 -32.19 17.62
C ALA A 74 6.76 -31.50 18.56
N ALA A 75 7.12 -31.36 19.84
CA ALA A 75 6.30 -30.64 20.84
C ALA A 75 6.07 -29.19 20.48
N ILE A 76 7.11 -28.45 20.02
CA ILE A 76 7.00 -27.09 19.52
C ILE A 76 6.04 -27.03 18.32
N ASN A 77 6.08 -27.99 17.43
CA ASN A 77 5.19 -28.04 16.29
C ASN A 77 3.73 -28.29 16.71
N GLN A 78 3.47 -29.10 17.72
CA GLN A 78 2.13 -29.31 18.29
C GLN A 78 1.59 -28.02 18.96
N VAL A 79 2.38 -27.41 19.83
CA VAL A 79 2.01 -26.14 20.50
C VAL A 79 1.76 -25.02 19.47
N THR A 80 2.60 -24.92 18.42
CA THR A 80 2.39 -23.93 17.36
C THR A 80 1.19 -24.19 16.48
N VAL A 81 0.74 -25.42 16.33
CA VAL A 81 -0.53 -25.71 15.62
C VAL A 81 -1.72 -25.20 16.44
N THR A 82 -1.70 -25.38 17.75
CA THR A 82 -2.77 -24.88 18.65
C THR A 82 -2.78 -23.34 18.71
N GLU A 83 -1.60 -22.68 18.67
CA GLU A 83 -1.50 -21.21 18.68
C GLU A 83 -1.75 -20.58 17.31
N LYS A 84 -1.58 -21.31 16.22
CA LYS A 84 -1.90 -20.82 14.88
C LYS A 84 -3.37 -20.44 14.73
N PHE A 85 -4.22 -21.07 15.50
CA PHE A 85 -5.66 -20.80 15.52
C PHE A 85 -6.03 -20.14 16.85
N LYS A 86 -5.86 -18.79 16.93
CA LYS A 86 -6.39 -18.03 18.06
C LYS A 86 -7.88 -18.31 18.19
N HIS A 87 -8.29 -18.94 19.28
CA HIS A 87 -9.69 -19.05 19.61
C HIS A 87 -10.11 -17.85 20.47
N ALA A 88 -11.31 -17.37 20.23
CA ALA A 88 -11.96 -16.39 21.07
C ALA A 88 -13.28 -16.98 21.58
N VAL A 89 -13.60 -16.71 22.84
CA VAL A 89 -14.91 -17.04 23.39
C VAL A 89 -15.84 -15.87 23.07
N LEU A 90 -16.75 -16.08 22.10
CA LEU A 90 -17.56 -14.99 21.55
C LEU A 90 -18.59 -14.41 22.49
N ASN A 91 -18.95 -15.11 23.55
CA ASN A 91 -19.95 -14.70 24.53
C ASN A 91 -19.35 -14.14 25.83
N THR A 92 -18.06 -13.87 25.86
CA THR A 92 -17.39 -13.17 26.98
C THR A 92 -17.11 -11.72 26.58
N ASP A 93 -17.06 -10.83 27.58
CA ASP A 93 -16.72 -9.41 27.43
C ASP A 93 -17.63 -8.63 26.45
N THR A 94 -18.81 -9.17 26.13
CA THR A 94 -19.75 -8.60 25.15
C THR A 94 -20.25 -7.20 25.56
N THR A 95 -20.46 -6.97 26.84
CA THR A 95 -20.88 -5.66 27.36
C THR A 95 -19.77 -4.64 27.21
N ASP A 96 -18.55 -4.99 27.59
CA ASP A 96 -17.37 -4.14 27.44
C ASP A 96 -17.08 -3.83 25.97
N PHE A 97 -17.24 -4.83 25.10
CA PHE A 97 -17.12 -4.69 23.65
C PHE A 97 -18.13 -3.66 23.08
N LEU A 98 -19.38 -3.72 23.53
CA LEU A 98 -20.41 -2.76 23.12
C LEU A 98 -20.15 -1.35 23.66
N LEU A 99 -19.75 -1.23 24.95
CA LEU A 99 -19.57 0.06 25.61
C LEU A 99 -18.31 0.79 25.13
N LYS A 100 -17.23 0.07 24.77
CA LYS A 100 -16.00 0.67 24.24
C LYS A 100 -16.15 1.23 22.84
N GLY A 101 -17.27 0.96 22.19
CA GLY A 101 -17.55 1.37 20.81
C GLY A 101 -16.72 0.57 19.79
N GLN A 102 -17.33 0.35 18.62
CA GLN A 102 -16.75 -0.49 17.57
C GLN A 102 -16.01 0.33 16.51
N ASN A 103 -15.42 1.48 16.89
CA ASN A 103 -14.81 2.40 15.94
C ASN A 103 -13.77 1.72 15.01
N SER A 104 -13.05 0.72 15.53
CA SER A 104 -12.07 -0.03 14.71
C SER A 104 -12.70 -0.99 13.69
N LEU A 105 -13.95 -1.41 13.89
CA LEU A 105 -14.67 -2.30 12.97
C LEU A 105 -15.54 -1.52 11.98
N THR A 106 -15.90 -0.28 12.31
CA THR A 106 -16.87 0.52 11.56
C THR A 106 -16.24 1.63 10.75
N THR A 107 -15.06 2.12 11.13
CA THR A 107 -14.40 3.26 10.47
C THR A 107 -12.92 2.98 10.23
N GLY A 108 -12.53 3.02 8.95
CA GLY A 108 -11.12 3.08 8.53
C GLY A 108 -10.63 4.52 8.38
N LEU A 109 -9.47 4.70 7.75
CA LEU A 109 -9.02 6.02 7.32
C LEU A 109 -9.89 6.50 6.16
N ASP A 110 -10.24 7.78 6.15
CA ASP A 110 -11.04 8.34 5.07
C ASP A 110 -10.30 8.28 3.73
N PHE A 111 -11.03 7.89 2.69
CA PHE A 111 -10.56 8.04 1.32
C PHE A 111 -10.55 9.53 0.92
N PRO A 112 -9.68 9.91 -0.04
CA PRO A 112 -9.76 11.23 -0.64
C PRO A 112 -11.01 11.43 -1.52
N PHE A 113 -11.90 10.43 -1.56
CA PHE A 113 -13.12 10.36 -2.35
C PHE A 113 -14.31 10.12 -1.43
N PRO A 114 -15.16 11.13 -1.19
CA PRO A 114 -16.20 11.08 -0.16
C PRO A 114 -17.21 9.94 -0.33
N ILE A 115 -17.70 9.69 -1.55
CA ILE A 115 -18.66 8.60 -1.82
C ILE A 115 -17.99 7.26 -1.54
N LEU A 116 -16.80 7.02 -2.09
CA LEU A 116 -16.10 5.76 -1.83
C LEU A 116 -15.72 5.62 -0.35
N SER A 117 -15.36 6.70 0.34
CA SER A 117 -15.09 6.68 1.78
C SER A 117 -16.31 6.19 2.57
N SER A 118 -17.48 6.74 2.28
CA SER A 118 -18.75 6.32 2.90
C SER A 118 -19.09 4.87 2.59
N VAL A 119 -19.00 4.48 1.31
CA VAL A 119 -19.35 3.14 0.82
C VAL A 119 -18.46 2.05 1.40
N PHE A 120 -17.15 2.29 1.53
CA PHE A 120 -16.20 1.33 2.08
C PHE A 120 -16.05 1.45 3.60
N LYS A 121 -16.64 2.48 4.22
CA LYS A 121 -16.41 2.84 5.63
C LYS A 121 -14.92 3.10 5.89
N GLY A 122 -14.25 3.73 4.93
CA GLY A 122 -12.84 4.05 4.96
C GLY A 122 -11.89 2.89 4.61
N ILE A 123 -10.59 3.14 4.72
CA ILE A 123 -9.50 2.18 4.51
C ILE A 123 -9.27 1.42 5.82
N ARG A 124 -9.72 0.18 5.90
CA ARG A 124 -9.70 -0.61 7.15
C ARG A 124 -8.54 -1.59 7.19
N LYS A 125 -7.86 -1.66 8.32
CA LYS A 125 -6.83 -2.67 8.55
C LYS A 125 -7.43 -4.08 8.62
N GLY A 126 -6.66 -5.07 8.20
CA GLY A 126 -7.11 -6.45 8.09
C GLY A 126 -7.86 -6.76 6.79
N GLU A 127 -8.04 -5.76 5.91
CA GLU A 127 -8.78 -5.91 4.66
C GLU A 127 -7.90 -5.69 3.43
N THR A 128 -8.37 -6.25 2.32
CA THR A 128 -7.76 -6.11 1.00
C THR A 128 -8.69 -5.40 0.02
N MET A 129 -8.11 -4.54 -0.81
CA MET A 129 -8.84 -3.81 -1.82
C MET A 129 -8.09 -3.85 -3.16
N ALA A 130 -8.78 -4.21 -4.23
CA ALA A 130 -8.23 -4.19 -5.57
C ALA A 130 -8.88 -3.12 -6.45
N PHE A 131 -8.04 -2.43 -7.24
CA PHE A 131 -8.44 -1.52 -8.30
C PHE A 131 -7.98 -2.10 -9.63
N ALA A 132 -8.92 -2.53 -10.45
CA ALA A 132 -8.62 -3.08 -11.77
C ALA A 132 -8.86 -2.02 -12.85
N MET A 133 -7.84 -1.77 -13.66
CA MET A 133 -7.84 -0.75 -14.70
C MET A 133 -7.14 -1.28 -15.97
N PRO A 134 -7.51 -0.81 -17.17
CA PRO A 134 -6.77 -1.13 -18.40
C PRO A 134 -5.30 -0.70 -18.32
N SER A 135 -4.46 -1.25 -19.19
CA SER A 135 -3.08 -0.76 -19.34
C SER A 135 -3.08 0.72 -19.71
N ASN A 136 -2.05 1.44 -19.24
CA ASN A 136 -1.85 2.87 -19.50
C ASN A 136 -3.03 3.80 -19.11
N SER A 137 -3.92 3.34 -18.25
CA SER A 137 -5.10 4.10 -17.80
C SER A 137 -4.86 4.92 -16.53
N GLY A 138 -3.63 4.96 -16.00
CA GLY A 138 -3.28 5.74 -14.81
C GLY A 138 -3.41 4.98 -13.48
N LYS A 139 -3.27 3.64 -13.47
CA LYS A 139 -3.27 2.82 -12.24
C LYS A 139 -2.39 3.40 -11.15
N SER A 140 -1.09 3.54 -11.43
CA SER A 140 -0.11 4.07 -10.48
C SER A 140 -0.42 5.51 -10.05
N ARG A 141 -0.97 6.32 -10.97
CA ARG A 141 -1.42 7.70 -10.67
C ARG A 141 -2.60 7.74 -9.71
N PHE A 142 -3.54 6.81 -9.87
CA PHE A 142 -4.65 6.64 -8.91
C PHE A 142 -4.13 6.20 -7.55
N THR A 143 -3.28 5.17 -7.54
CA THR A 143 -2.71 4.62 -6.32
C THR A 143 -1.92 5.66 -5.53
N ILE A 144 -1.11 6.51 -6.20
CA ILE A 144 -0.32 7.54 -5.50
C ILE A 144 -1.20 8.61 -4.83
N ASN A 145 -2.40 8.89 -5.35
CA ASN A 145 -3.35 9.77 -4.68
C ASN A 145 -3.82 9.18 -3.34
N LEU A 146 -4.09 7.86 -3.29
CA LEU A 146 -4.45 7.16 -2.05
C LEU A 146 -3.28 7.12 -1.08
N ILE A 147 -2.08 6.82 -1.56
CA ILE A 147 -0.84 6.77 -0.78
C ILE A 147 -0.54 8.14 -0.15
N ALA A 148 -0.62 9.22 -0.94
CA ALA A 148 -0.38 10.57 -0.47
C ALA A 148 -1.40 11.01 0.59
N ASN A 149 -2.67 10.64 0.44
CA ASN A 149 -3.70 10.88 1.45
C ASN A 149 -3.38 10.15 2.76
N ILE A 150 -3.06 8.85 2.71
CA ILE A 150 -2.72 8.06 3.90
C ILE A 150 -1.47 8.63 4.59
N ALA A 151 -0.43 8.97 3.80
CA ALA A 151 0.83 9.44 4.37
C ALA A 151 0.71 10.85 4.97
N PHE A 152 0.12 11.80 4.27
CA PHE A 152 0.19 13.21 4.65
C PHE A 152 -1.05 13.72 5.36
N VAL A 153 -2.26 13.28 4.96
CA VAL A 153 -3.49 13.68 5.65
C VAL A 153 -3.67 12.86 6.93
N HIS A 154 -3.52 11.55 6.85
CA HIS A 154 -3.69 10.65 8.00
C HIS A 154 -2.41 10.40 8.79
N LYS A 155 -1.26 10.89 8.34
CA LYS A 155 0.05 10.80 9.03
C LYS A 155 0.42 9.35 9.35
N LYS A 156 0.30 8.45 8.34
CA LYS A 156 0.64 7.03 8.47
C LYS A 156 1.78 6.66 7.52
N LYS A 157 2.63 5.75 7.96
CA LYS A 157 3.66 5.16 7.10
C LYS A 157 3.02 4.23 6.08
N VAL A 158 3.50 4.28 4.84
CA VAL A 158 2.99 3.46 3.73
C VAL A 158 4.12 2.71 3.06
N LEU A 159 3.93 1.43 2.77
CA LEU A 159 4.81 0.66 1.91
C LEU A 159 4.21 0.58 0.50
N VAL A 160 5.01 0.90 -0.49
CA VAL A 160 4.67 0.75 -1.92
C VAL A 160 5.60 -0.28 -2.53
N ILE A 161 5.04 -1.34 -3.07
CA ILE A 161 5.74 -2.32 -3.88
C ILE A 161 5.29 -2.12 -5.31
N SER A 162 6.22 -1.83 -6.23
CA SER A 162 5.91 -1.61 -7.64
C SER A 162 6.79 -2.48 -8.53
N ASN A 163 6.21 -2.95 -9.62
CA ASN A 163 6.93 -3.65 -10.68
C ASN A 163 6.82 -2.97 -12.06
N GLU A 164 6.15 -1.82 -12.12
CA GLU A 164 5.92 -1.08 -13.37
C GLU A 164 6.64 0.27 -13.40
N MET A 165 6.81 0.92 -12.26
CA MET A 165 7.41 2.26 -12.19
C MET A 165 8.77 2.26 -11.51
N SER A 166 9.72 3.04 -12.05
CA SER A 166 10.98 3.33 -11.36
C SER A 166 10.75 4.29 -10.19
N GLU A 167 11.72 4.36 -9.28
CA GLU A 167 11.70 5.26 -8.13
C GLU A 167 11.55 6.73 -8.57
N GLU A 168 12.28 7.14 -9.59
CA GLU A 168 12.26 8.52 -10.09
C GLU A 168 10.89 8.91 -10.65
N LYS A 169 10.26 8.02 -11.43
CA LYS A 169 8.91 8.24 -11.96
C LYS A 169 7.88 8.31 -10.82
N MET A 170 8.02 7.44 -9.82
CA MET A 170 7.14 7.45 -8.65
C MET A 170 7.30 8.73 -7.83
N LYS A 171 8.54 9.22 -7.64
CA LYS A 171 8.81 10.51 -6.98
C LYS A 171 8.21 11.68 -7.74
N LEU A 172 8.37 11.72 -9.07
CA LEU A 172 7.80 12.78 -9.90
C LEU A 172 6.26 12.79 -9.82
N CYS A 173 5.65 11.61 -9.92
CA CYS A 173 4.20 11.46 -9.77
C CYS A 173 3.72 11.89 -8.38
N LEU A 174 4.46 11.56 -7.31
CA LEU A 174 4.16 11.98 -5.95
C LEU A 174 4.24 13.51 -5.80
N ILE A 175 5.31 14.14 -6.26
CA ILE A 175 5.48 15.60 -6.21
C ILE A 175 4.34 16.29 -6.98
N THR A 176 4.04 15.81 -8.19
CA THR A 176 2.91 16.33 -8.99
C THR A 176 1.59 16.23 -8.22
N THR A 177 1.34 15.09 -7.59
CA THR A 177 0.13 14.88 -6.79
C THR A 177 0.04 15.86 -5.62
N ILE A 178 1.12 16.04 -4.86
CA ILE A 178 1.19 16.92 -3.68
C ILE A 178 0.95 18.37 -4.08
N LEU A 179 1.56 18.83 -5.17
CA LEU A 179 1.40 20.19 -5.68
C LEU A 179 -0.03 20.50 -6.12
N ASN A 180 -0.81 19.50 -6.54
CA ASN A 180 -2.10 19.71 -7.17
C ASN A 180 -3.30 19.16 -6.38
N ASN A 181 -3.06 18.47 -5.25
CA ASN A 181 -4.12 17.93 -4.40
C ASN A 181 -4.59 19.03 -3.41
N PRO A 182 -5.87 19.47 -3.46
CA PRO A 182 -6.36 20.58 -2.63
C PRO A 182 -6.25 20.32 -1.13
N GLU A 183 -6.43 19.08 -0.67
CA GLU A 183 -6.35 18.76 0.76
C GLU A 183 -4.90 18.82 1.26
N ILE A 184 -3.95 18.37 0.45
CA ILE A 184 -2.54 18.43 0.79
C ILE A 184 -2.00 19.86 0.65
N GLN A 185 -2.51 20.66 -0.29
CA GLN A 185 -2.19 22.08 -0.40
C GLN A 185 -2.51 22.86 0.88
N LYS A 186 -3.60 22.53 1.56
CA LYS A 186 -3.93 23.12 2.87
C LYS A 186 -2.86 22.79 3.93
N LEU A 187 -2.20 21.64 3.85
CA LEU A 187 -1.18 21.22 4.81
C LEU A 187 0.16 21.96 4.65
N HIS A 188 0.60 22.14 3.41
CA HIS A 188 1.86 22.88 3.13
C HIS A 188 1.66 24.38 2.89
N GLY A 189 0.43 24.86 2.77
CA GLY A 189 0.08 26.27 2.70
C GLY A 189 0.50 26.97 1.40
N GLN A 190 0.86 26.24 0.34
CA GLN A 190 1.23 26.82 -0.95
C GLN A 190 0.12 26.58 -1.98
N ASP A 191 -0.47 27.67 -2.47
CA ASP A 191 -1.36 27.62 -3.62
C ASP A 191 -0.51 27.64 -4.90
N ILE A 192 -0.36 26.48 -5.51
CA ILE A 192 0.43 26.27 -6.71
C ILE A 192 -0.17 25.15 -7.57
N LYS A 193 -0.08 25.30 -8.87
CA LYS A 193 -0.50 24.30 -9.85
C LYS A 193 0.63 24.03 -10.83
N LYS A 194 1.11 22.79 -10.90
CA LYS A 194 2.22 22.39 -11.75
C LYS A 194 1.95 21.05 -12.43
N SER A 195 2.05 20.99 -13.74
CA SER A 195 1.95 19.73 -14.46
C SER A 195 3.21 18.89 -14.31
N GLU A 196 3.06 17.58 -14.52
CA GLU A 196 4.21 16.65 -14.49
C GLU A 196 5.23 16.98 -15.58
N GLY A 197 4.75 17.36 -16.80
CA GLY A 197 5.63 17.78 -17.89
C GLY A 197 6.42 19.05 -17.54
N GLU A 198 5.78 20.05 -16.95
CA GLU A 198 6.47 21.27 -16.50
C GLU A 198 7.54 20.98 -15.43
N LEU A 199 7.27 20.04 -14.52
CA LEU A 199 8.26 19.63 -13.51
C LEU A 199 9.43 18.84 -14.14
N LEU A 200 9.12 17.93 -15.04
CA LEU A 200 10.12 17.11 -15.74
C LEU A 200 11.06 17.98 -16.57
N GLU A 201 10.53 18.95 -17.28
CA GLU A 201 11.28 19.90 -18.11
C GLU A 201 11.82 21.10 -17.32
N PHE A 202 11.57 21.16 -16.01
CA PHE A 202 12.00 22.24 -15.12
C PHE A 202 11.53 23.62 -15.60
N LYS A 203 10.29 23.72 -16.01
CA LYS A 203 9.64 24.93 -16.55
C LYS A 203 8.95 25.73 -15.46
N PHE A 204 9.31 27.00 -15.31
CA PHE A 204 8.73 27.93 -14.33
C PHE A 204 8.44 29.26 -14.98
N ARG A 205 7.31 29.89 -14.60
CA ARG A 205 6.93 31.23 -15.06
C ARG A 205 7.59 32.31 -14.21
N PRO A 206 8.07 33.38 -14.78
CA PRO A 206 8.52 34.57 -14.02
C PRO A 206 7.35 35.35 -13.49
N ASP A 207 7.57 36.10 -12.43
CA ASP A 207 6.58 37.04 -11.88
C ASP A 207 6.31 38.19 -12.85
N ASN A 208 7.35 38.66 -13.56
CA ASN A 208 7.24 39.67 -14.59
C ASN A 208 7.82 39.18 -15.94
N PRO A 209 6.97 38.68 -16.85
CA PRO A 209 7.44 38.16 -18.14
C PRO A 209 8.02 39.21 -19.09
N LYS A 210 7.84 40.51 -18.82
CA LYS A 210 8.40 41.60 -19.64
C LYS A 210 9.88 41.86 -19.34
N GLU A 211 10.36 41.46 -18.20
CA GLU A 211 11.75 41.72 -17.74
C GLU A 211 12.68 40.52 -17.96
N VAL A 212 12.16 39.42 -18.40
CA VAL A 212 12.91 38.15 -18.49
C VAL A 212 12.63 37.47 -19.84
N LYS A 213 13.66 36.86 -20.41
CA LYS A 213 13.50 36.07 -21.63
C LYS A 213 12.69 34.80 -21.34
N VAL A 214 11.57 34.63 -22.04
CA VAL A 214 10.66 33.50 -21.91
C VAL A 214 10.48 32.78 -23.24
N ASP A 215 10.08 31.51 -23.19
CA ASP A 215 9.67 30.74 -24.38
C ASP A 215 8.25 31.14 -24.84
N GLU A 216 7.77 30.53 -25.92
CA GLU A 216 6.45 30.76 -26.50
C GLU A 216 5.30 30.47 -25.52
N ASN A 217 5.53 29.65 -24.50
CA ASN A 217 4.57 29.27 -23.45
C ASN A 217 4.71 30.12 -22.17
N GLY A 218 5.63 31.09 -22.17
CA GLY A 218 5.85 32.02 -21.04
C GLY A 218 6.75 31.45 -19.93
N PHE A 219 7.52 30.42 -20.16
CA PHE A 219 8.48 29.88 -19.20
C PHE A 219 9.87 30.50 -19.36
N VAL A 220 10.55 30.68 -18.23
CA VAL A 220 11.92 31.25 -18.21
C VAL A 220 12.88 30.35 -18.94
N ILE A 221 13.63 30.90 -19.88
CA ILE A 221 14.65 30.18 -20.65
C ILE A 221 16.01 30.29 -19.94
N GLN A 222 16.72 29.17 -19.82
CA GLN A 222 18.12 29.15 -19.38
C GLN A 222 18.98 29.76 -20.49
N GLU A 223 19.88 30.71 -20.14
CA GLU A 223 20.76 31.34 -21.11
C GLU A 223 21.91 30.42 -21.52
N GLU A 224 22.43 30.57 -22.75
CA GLU A 224 23.44 29.66 -23.33
C GLU A 224 24.73 29.50 -22.50
N LYS A 225 25.12 30.54 -21.78
CA LYS A 225 26.33 30.55 -20.93
C LYS A 225 26.01 30.36 -19.42
N GLU A 226 24.75 30.18 -19.08
CA GLU A 226 24.31 30.08 -17.69
C GLU A 226 24.42 28.64 -17.21
N THR A 227 25.16 28.40 -16.12
CA THR A 227 25.17 27.08 -15.48
C THR A 227 23.81 26.78 -14.84
N ARG A 228 23.54 25.53 -14.57
CA ARG A 228 22.32 25.09 -13.87
C ARG A 228 22.15 25.79 -12.52
N GLU A 229 23.21 25.94 -11.76
CA GLU A 229 23.21 26.60 -10.46
C GLU A 229 22.89 28.09 -10.58
N GLN A 230 23.46 28.78 -11.57
CA GLN A 230 23.16 30.18 -11.86
C GLN A 230 21.71 30.36 -12.27
N PHE A 231 21.19 29.46 -13.11
CA PHE A 231 19.78 29.46 -13.51
C PHE A 231 18.83 29.29 -12.30
N ILE A 232 19.09 28.32 -11.44
CA ILE A 232 18.32 28.10 -10.19
C ILE A 232 18.36 29.35 -9.31
N LYS A 233 19.53 29.98 -9.14
CA LYS A 233 19.71 31.20 -8.36
C LYS A 233 18.97 32.39 -8.99
N ARG A 234 18.88 32.46 -10.31
CA ARG A 234 18.10 33.46 -11.03
C ARG A 234 16.60 33.20 -10.85
N LEU A 235 16.13 31.95 -11.06
CA LEU A 235 14.76 31.57 -10.84
C LEU A 235 14.27 31.91 -9.44
N SER A 236 15.07 31.69 -8.41
CA SER A 236 14.69 32.02 -7.03
C SER A 236 14.42 33.50 -6.79
N LYS A 237 14.93 34.38 -7.65
CA LYS A 237 14.72 35.83 -7.54
C LYS A 237 13.54 36.33 -8.36
N ILE A 238 13.18 35.64 -9.46
CA ILE A 238 12.23 36.13 -10.46
C ILE A 238 10.97 35.30 -10.58
N SER A 239 10.86 34.14 -9.86
CA SER A 239 9.75 33.23 -9.98
C SER A 239 9.22 32.82 -8.60
N THR A 240 8.11 33.40 -8.22
CA THR A 240 7.34 32.98 -7.04
C THR A 240 6.85 31.52 -7.18
N GLU A 241 6.51 31.10 -8.41
CA GLU A 241 6.11 29.74 -8.73
C GLU A 241 7.23 28.75 -8.41
N PHE A 242 8.48 29.04 -8.79
CA PHE A 242 9.64 28.24 -8.42
C PHE A 242 9.82 28.17 -6.91
N ASN A 243 9.80 29.30 -6.23
CA ASN A 243 9.99 29.34 -4.78
C ASN A 243 8.90 28.58 -4.01
N LYS A 244 7.64 28.65 -4.45
CA LYS A 244 6.56 27.87 -3.88
C LYS A 244 6.80 26.36 -4.10
N THR A 245 7.24 25.95 -5.29
CA THR A 245 7.56 24.54 -5.59
C THR A 245 8.67 24.04 -4.66
N VAL A 246 9.75 24.80 -4.49
CA VAL A 246 10.85 24.46 -3.57
C VAL A 246 10.33 24.29 -2.14
N LYS A 247 9.54 25.23 -1.63
CA LYS A 247 8.94 25.12 -0.29
C LYS A 247 8.11 23.87 -0.10
N VAL A 248 7.37 23.43 -1.12
CA VAL A 248 6.59 22.19 -1.06
C VAL A 248 7.52 20.97 -0.99
N THR A 249 8.62 20.95 -1.75
CA THR A 249 9.59 19.86 -1.69
C THR A 249 10.36 19.84 -0.36
N GLU A 250 10.66 21.00 0.22
CA GLU A 250 11.23 21.13 1.56
C GLU A 250 10.26 20.59 2.61
N TRP A 251 9.00 21.04 2.58
CA TRP A 251 7.95 20.50 3.44
C TRP A 251 7.80 18.98 3.33
N LEU A 252 7.90 18.43 2.10
CA LEU A 252 7.86 16.98 1.88
C LEU A 252 9.03 16.26 2.55
N ASN A 253 10.23 16.82 2.49
CA ASN A 253 11.43 16.27 3.13
C ASN A 253 11.32 16.28 4.66
N GLU A 254 10.59 17.22 5.24
CA GLU A 254 10.33 17.30 6.68
C GLU A 254 9.35 16.23 7.19
N GLN A 255 8.61 15.55 6.29
CA GLN A 255 7.63 14.52 6.66
C GLN A 255 8.28 13.16 7.02
N SER A 256 9.45 13.18 7.68
CA SER A 256 10.24 11.96 8.00
C SER A 256 9.49 10.92 8.85
N ASN A 257 8.49 11.33 9.62
CA ASN A 257 7.66 10.42 10.43
C ASN A 257 6.55 9.73 9.62
N ASN A 258 6.23 10.23 8.43
CA ASN A 258 5.16 9.76 7.56
C ASN A 258 5.74 9.20 6.26
N CYS A 259 6.79 8.39 6.36
CA CYS A 259 7.55 7.90 5.22
C CYS A 259 6.70 7.05 4.28
N ILE A 260 6.89 7.26 3.00
CA ILE A 260 6.48 6.36 1.94
C ILE A 260 7.70 5.53 1.55
N TYR A 261 7.70 4.26 1.95
CA TYR A 261 8.74 3.31 1.57
C TYR A 261 8.41 2.76 0.19
N PHE A 262 9.37 2.76 -0.71
CA PHE A 262 9.23 2.27 -2.07
C PHE A 262 10.17 1.12 -2.34
N ILE A 263 9.64 0.05 -2.92
CA ILE A 263 10.41 -1.10 -3.37
C ILE A 263 10.03 -1.38 -4.81
N ASN A 264 11.04 -1.34 -5.69
CA ASN A 264 10.88 -1.86 -7.04
C ASN A 264 11.16 -3.37 -7.03
N ILE A 265 10.18 -4.14 -7.48
CA ILE A 265 10.26 -5.60 -7.55
C ILE A 265 9.81 -6.01 -8.97
N THR A 266 10.73 -6.41 -9.82
CA THR A 266 10.42 -6.82 -11.20
C THR A 266 9.91 -8.25 -11.27
N ASP A 267 10.66 -9.18 -10.68
CA ASP A 267 10.33 -10.60 -10.62
C ASP A 267 10.49 -11.08 -9.18
N HIS A 268 9.51 -11.80 -8.69
CA HIS A 268 9.53 -12.29 -7.31
C HIS A 268 8.69 -13.56 -7.16
N THR A 269 9.03 -14.32 -6.15
CA THR A 269 8.21 -15.41 -5.64
C THR A 269 7.23 -14.91 -4.58
N ASN A 270 6.17 -15.66 -4.34
CA ASN A 270 5.22 -15.37 -3.26
C ASN A 270 5.89 -15.38 -1.87
N ASP A 271 6.92 -16.18 -1.67
CA ASP A 271 7.67 -16.22 -0.40
C ASP A 271 8.53 -14.97 -0.20
N GLU A 272 9.13 -14.44 -1.26
CA GLU A 272 9.87 -13.18 -1.21
C GLU A 272 8.92 -12.01 -0.92
N LEU A 273 7.77 -11.93 -1.59
CA LEU A 273 6.75 -10.93 -1.33
C LEU A 273 6.31 -10.96 0.14
N LYS A 274 6.01 -12.16 0.67
CA LYS A 274 5.66 -12.36 2.08
C LYS A 274 6.76 -11.91 3.02
N LYS A 275 8.04 -12.23 2.73
CA LYS A 275 9.19 -11.81 3.56
C LYS A 275 9.36 -10.30 3.57
N VAL A 276 9.23 -9.65 2.40
CA VAL A 276 9.32 -8.20 2.27
C VAL A 276 8.24 -7.53 3.13
N ILE A 277 6.97 -7.89 2.95
CA ILE A 277 5.85 -7.31 3.70
C ILE A 277 6.05 -7.49 5.20
N THR A 278 6.37 -8.72 5.62
CA THR A 278 6.57 -9.05 7.03
C THR A 278 7.75 -8.27 7.65
N ASN A 279 8.85 -8.12 6.91
CA ASN A 279 10.02 -7.37 7.37
C ASN A 279 9.69 -5.89 7.60
N TYR A 280 9.02 -5.24 6.66
CA TYR A 280 8.62 -3.83 6.80
C TYR A 280 7.58 -3.63 7.92
N TYR A 281 6.65 -4.56 8.07
CA TYR A 281 5.70 -4.53 9.18
C TYR A 281 6.42 -4.53 10.55
N TYR A 282 7.38 -5.44 10.75
CA TYR A 282 8.07 -5.53 12.04
C TYR A 282 9.10 -4.41 12.25
N LYS A 283 9.87 -4.06 11.22
CA LYS A 283 10.94 -3.09 11.32
C LYS A 283 10.43 -1.65 11.33
N GLU A 284 9.57 -1.31 10.37
CA GLU A 284 9.13 0.07 10.14
C GLU A 284 7.74 0.36 10.69
N LYS A 285 7.03 -0.68 11.20
CA LYS A 285 5.68 -0.59 11.74
C LYS A 285 4.66 -0.11 10.68
N ILE A 286 4.77 -0.64 9.47
CA ILE A 286 3.85 -0.34 8.37
C ILE A 286 2.49 -0.97 8.67
N GLU A 287 1.45 -0.17 8.57
CA GLU A 287 0.06 -0.60 8.70
C GLU A 287 -0.74 -0.52 7.37
N TYR A 288 -0.20 0.20 6.38
CA TYR A 288 -0.82 0.41 5.07
C TYR A 288 0.18 0.09 3.97
N MET A 289 -0.26 -0.64 2.97
CA MET A 289 0.58 -1.06 1.87
C MET A 289 -0.18 -1.03 0.54
N PHE A 290 0.55 -0.74 -0.55
CA PHE A 290 0.06 -0.86 -1.92
C PHE A 290 1.01 -1.71 -2.76
N TYR A 291 0.43 -2.58 -3.59
CA TYR A 291 1.16 -3.38 -4.57
C TYR A 291 0.69 -3.02 -6.00
N ASP A 292 1.57 -2.40 -6.76
CA ASP A 292 1.30 -1.84 -8.10
C ASP A 292 2.27 -2.46 -9.13
N THR A 293 1.86 -3.40 -9.91
CA THR A 293 0.62 -4.11 -10.15
C THR A 293 0.76 -5.57 -9.72
N MET A 294 -0.30 -6.19 -9.25
CA MET A 294 -0.23 -7.60 -8.86
C MET A 294 0.06 -8.47 -10.08
N LYS A 295 1.14 -9.26 -9.98
CA LYS A 295 1.58 -10.24 -10.97
C LYS A 295 1.58 -11.66 -10.39
N THR A 296 1.68 -12.65 -11.28
CA THR A 296 1.87 -14.04 -10.91
C THR A 296 3.29 -14.29 -10.39
N ASP A 297 3.42 -15.32 -9.56
CA ASP A 297 4.71 -15.91 -9.20
C ASP A 297 5.42 -16.44 -10.44
N THR A 298 6.68 -16.06 -10.64
CA THR A 298 7.46 -16.37 -11.86
C THR A 298 7.84 -17.84 -12.00
N GLN A 299 7.64 -18.66 -10.97
CA GLN A 299 8.08 -20.07 -10.95
C GLN A 299 7.04 -21.08 -11.47
N ASN A 300 5.79 -20.66 -11.79
CA ASN A 300 4.71 -21.58 -12.09
C ASN A 300 3.95 -21.28 -13.39
N ILE A 301 3.41 -22.33 -14.03
CA ILE A 301 2.94 -22.35 -15.43
C ILE A 301 1.43 -22.07 -15.59
N GLY A 302 0.64 -21.95 -14.52
CA GLY A 302 -0.82 -21.76 -14.59
C GLY A 302 -1.27 -20.38 -14.14
N LYS A 303 -1.35 -19.38 -15.04
CA LYS A 303 -1.61 -17.97 -14.71
C LYS A 303 -2.80 -17.69 -13.78
N SER A 304 -3.94 -18.35 -13.94
CA SER A 304 -5.17 -18.04 -13.18
C SER A 304 -5.14 -18.53 -11.73
N GLU A 305 -4.61 -19.72 -11.48
CA GLU A 305 -4.49 -20.29 -10.13
C GLU A 305 -3.41 -19.59 -9.31
N GLU A 306 -2.33 -19.18 -9.97
CA GLU A 306 -1.23 -18.46 -9.34
C GLU A 306 -1.64 -17.07 -8.83
N ILE A 307 -2.42 -16.33 -9.60
CA ILE A 307 -2.95 -15.03 -9.16
C ILE A 307 -3.88 -15.21 -7.95
N LYS A 308 -4.73 -16.23 -7.96
CA LYS A 308 -5.56 -16.56 -6.80
C LYS A 308 -4.70 -16.89 -5.58
N LYS A 309 -3.62 -17.65 -5.77
CA LYS A 309 -2.68 -18.00 -4.70
C LYS A 309 -1.99 -16.77 -4.13
N THR A 310 -1.48 -15.88 -4.99
CA THR A 310 -0.89 -14.60 -4.58
C THR A 310 -1.91 -13.73 -3.83
N ALA A 311 -3.12 -13.58 -4.35
CA ALA A 311 -4.20 -12.84 -3.70
C ALA A 311 -4.58 -13.45 -2.34
N THR A 312 -4.59 -14.78 -2.22
CA THR A 312 -4.85 -15.48 -0.95
C THR A 312 -3.74 -15.21 0.07
N ILE A 313 -2.48 -15.23 -0.35
CA ILE A 313 -1.34 -14.89 0.52
C ILE A 313 -1.44 -13.45 1.01
N ILE A 314 -1.76 -12.52 0.11
CA ILE A 314 -1.95 -11.10 0.44
C ILE A 314 -3.10 -10.93 1.44
N SER A 315 -4.26 -11.58 1.22
CA SER A 315 -5.40 -11.53 2.14
C SER A 315 -5.06 -12.10 3.52
N ASN A 316 -4.36 -13.24 3.56
CA ASN A 316 -3.90 -13.82 4.81
C ASN A 316 -2.90 -12.92 5.57
N LEU A 317 -2.01 -12.23 4.84
CA LEU A 317 -1.08 -11.26 5.45
C LEU A 317 -1.84 -10.06 6.01
N ALA A 318 -2.80 -9.52 5.26
CA ALA A 318 -3.64 -8.42 5.72
C ALA A 318 -4.32 -8.76 7.06
N GLN A 319 -4.96 -9.93 7.13
CA GLN A 319 -5.66 -10.39 8.34
C GLN A 319 -4.70 -10.71 9.50
N ASN A 320 -3.65 -11.49 9.24
CA ASN A 320 -2.74 -11.97 10.29
C ASN A 320 -1.91 -10.85 10.91
N LEU A 321 -1.49 -9.86 10.11
CA LEU A 321 -0.71 -8.71 10.55
C LEU A 321 -1.60 -7.52 10.92
N ASN A 322 -2.91 -7.61 10.69
CA ASN A 322 -3.87 -6.51 10.86
C ASN A 322 -3.41 -5.23 10.13
N ILE A 323 -3.06 -5.37 8.85
CA ILE A 323 -2.66 -4.27 7.97
C ILE A 323 -3.64 -4.16 6.80
N PHE A 324 -3.74 -2.95 6.21
CA PHE A 324 -4.45 -2.77 4.94
C PHE A 324 -3.51 -3.07 3.76
N ILE A 325 -4.02 -3.81 2.78
CA ILE A 325 -3.29 -4.04 1.53
C ILE A 325 -4.17 -3.68 0.34
N GLY A 326 -3.85 -2.57 -0.30
CA GLY A 326 -4.39 -2.19 -1.61
C GLY A 326 -3.52 -2.76 -2.73
N TYR A 327 -4.12 -3.14 -3.86
CA TYR A 327 -3.34 -3.51 -5.04
C TYR A 327 -4.06 -3.23 -6.34
N THR A 328 -3.29 -3.04 -7.40
CA THR A 328 -3.82 -2.84 -8.73
C THR A 328 -3.81 -4.13 -9.53
N MET A 329 -4.78 -4.25 -10.43
CA MET A 329 -4.91 -5.36 -11.38
C MET A 329 -5.15 -4.81 -12.78
N GLN A 330 -4.97 -5.67 -13.79
CA GLN A 330 -5.24 -5.30 -15.16
C GLN A 330 -6.61 -5.78 -15.62
N LEU A 331 -7.39 -4.86 -16.22
CA LEU A 331 -8.56 -5.20 -17.01
C LEU A 331 -8.14 -5.63 -18.43
N THR A 332 -8.89 -6.57 -18.99
CA THR A 332 -8.78 -6.86 -20.44
C THR A 332 -9.26 -5.65 -21.24
N GLU A 333 -8.73 -5.52 -22.44
CA GLU A 333 -9.35 -4.66 -23.45
C GLU A 333 -10.70 -5.25 -23.83
N THR A 334 -11.76 -4.60 -23.41
CA THR A 334 -13.14 -5.04 -23.62
C THR A 334 -13.98 -3.95 -24.23
N THR A 335 -14.96 -4.34 -25.05
CA THR A 335 -16.00 -3.45 -25.57
C THR A 335 -17.12 -3.16 -24.57
N THR A 336 -17.11 -3.83 -23.41
CA THR A 336 -18.08 -3.59 -22.32
C THR A 336 -18.12 -2.11 -21.95
N LEU A 337 -19.32 -1.56 -21.88
CA LEU A 337 -19.52 -0.18 -21.42
C LEU A 337 -18.95 0.02 -20.00
N PRO A 338 -18.31 1.15 -19.72
CA PRO A 338 -17.67 1.40 -18.41
C PRO A 338 -18.57 1.15 -17.20
N VAL A 339 -19.86 1.45 -17.28
CA VAL A 339 -20.83 1.21 -16.18
C VAL A 339 -21.29 -0.23 -16.05
N ASN A 340 -21.00 -1.09 -17.01
CA ASN A 340 -21.41 -2.49 -17.04
C ASN A 340 -20.25 -3.45 -16.81
N LEU A 341 -19.10 -2.93 -16.40
CA LEU A 341 -17.95 -3.75 -16.05
C LEU A 341 -18.29 -4.75 -14.94
N THR A 342 -17.75 -5.94 -15.08
CA THR A 342 -17.87 -7.04 -14.12
C THR A 342 -16.53 -7.73 -13.91
N ILE A 343 -16.43 -8.62 -12.96
CA ILE A 343 -15.26 -9.49 -12.74
C ILE A 343 -14.83 -10.23 -14.02
N ASN A 344 -15.75 -10.46 -14.96
CA ASN A 344 -15.45 -11.14 -16.21
C ASN A 344 -14.53 -10.34 -17.16
N ASP A 345 -14.41 -9.04 -16.90
CA ASP A 345 -13.53 -8.13 -17.64
C ASP A 345 -12.10 -8.08 -17.05
N LEU A 346 -11.80 -8.86 -16.01
CA LEU A 346 -10.40 -9.03 -15.52
C LEU A 346 -9.59 -9.90 -16.47
N SER A 347 -8.34 -9.51 -16.72
CA SER A 347 -7.42 -10.20 -17.64
C SER A 347 -6.98 -11.58 -17.14
N GLU A 348 -6.94 -11.79 -15.83
CA GLU A 348 -6.15 -12.89 -15.33
C GLU A 348 -6.90 -13.87 -14.43
N SER A 349 -7.77 -13.46 -13.51
CA SER A 349 -8.50 -14.45 -12.70
C SER A 349 -9.78 -13.96 -12.08
N ARG A 350 -10.89 -14.54 -12.49
CA ARG A 350 -12.21 -14.32 -11.88
C ARG A 350 -12.27 -14.80 -10.43
N THR A 351 -11.44 -15.77 -10.07
CA THR A 351 -11.41 -16.39 -8.74
C THR A 351 -10.79 -15.50 -7.66
N VAL A 352 -10.05 -14.46 -8.04
CA VAL A 352 -9.52 -13.46 -7.09
C VAL A 352 -10.62 -12.78 -6.28
N LYS A 353 -11.81 -12.58 -6.89
CA LYS A 353 -12.97 -12.01 -6.20
C LYS A 353 -13.35 -12.78 -4.93
N GLU A 354 -13.10 -14.09 -4.87
CA GLU A 354 -13.48 -14.91 -3.71
C GLU A 354 -12.73 -14.48 -2.44
N VAL A 355 -11.47 -14.08 -2.57
CA VAL A 355 -10.57 -13.76 -1.44
C VAL A 355 -10.49 -12.28 -1.10
N LEU A 356 -10.85 -11.39 -2.03
CA LEU A 356 -10.88 -9.94 -1.83
C LEU A 356 -12.01 -9.49 -0.90
N ASP A 357 -11.80 -8.39 -0.19
CA ASP A 357 -12.87 -7.69 0.54
C ASP A 357 -13.58 -6.67 -0.36
N THR A 358 -12.83 -5.93 -1.15
CA THR A 358 -13.35 -4.92 -2.07
C THR A 358 -12.71 -5.01 -3.45
N LEU A 359 -13.51 -4.91 -4.51
CA LEU A 359 -13.07 -4.86 -5.90
C LEU A 359 -13.72 -3.69 -6.62
N CYS A 360 -12.90 -2.81 -7.16
CA CYS A 360 -13.29 -1.68 -8.01
C CYS A 360 -12.77 -1.89 -9.43
N LEU A 361 -13.66 -1.77 -10.40
CA LEU A 361 -13.36 -1.85 -11.83
C LEU A 361 -13.42 -0.43 -12.38
N VAL A 362 -12.32 0.08 -12.90
CA VAL A 362 -12.20 1.48 -13.30
C VAL A 362 -11.84 1.55 -14.78
N LYS A 363 -12.64 2.24 -15.59
CA LYS A 363 -12.44 2.38 -17.03
C LYS A 363 -12.79 3.78 -17.50
N GLN A 364 -11.99 4.30 -18.41
CA GLN A 364 -12.27 5.60 -19.05
C GLN A 364 -13.58 5.53 -19.85
N ILE A 365 -14.37 6.59 -19.77
CA ILE A 365 -15.54 6.81 -20.62
C ILE A 365 -15.06 7.48 -21.90
N ASP A 366 -15.40 6.87 -23.07
CA ASP A 366 -15.04 7.44 -24.37
C ASP A 366 -15.73 8.80 -24.55
N ASN A 367 -14.97 9.78 -25.02
CA ASN A 367 -15.47 11.15 -25.24
C ASN A 367 -16.70 11.17 -26.16
N ARG A 368 -16.77 10.26 -27.14
CA ARG A 368 -17.89 10.13 -28.08
C ARG A 368 -19.20 9.67 -27.43
N THR A 369 -19.11 9.02 -26.28
CA THR A 369 -20.26 8.46 -25.54
C THR A 369 -20.64 9.27 -24.31
N LEU A 370 -19.94 10.37 -23.99
CA LEU A 370 -20.20 11.18 -22.78
C LEU A 370 -21.66 11.63 -22.66
N LYS A 371 -22.29 11.96 -23.80
CA LYS A 371 -23.71 12.38 -23.86
C LYS A 371 -24.68 11.31 -23.34
N ASP A 372 -24.28 10.04 -23.33
CA ASP A 372 -25.11 8.91 -22.91
C ASP A 372 -25.06 8.71 -21.37
N TYR A 373 -24.23 9.47 -20.68
CA TYR A 373 -24.01 9.35 -19.23
C TYR A 373 -24.45 10.60 -18.50
N GLU A 374 -24.90 10.36 -17.26
CA GLU A 374 -25.21 11.40 -16.28
C GLU A 374 -24.85 10.91 -14.88
N TYR A 375 -24.72 11.84 -13.94
CA TYR A 375 -24.44 11.53 -12.55
C TYR A 375 -25.32 12.32 -11.61
N SER A 376 -25.50 11.82 -10.39
CA SER A 376 -26.17 12.48 -9.28
C SER A 376 -25.22 12.65 -8.09
N LEU A 377 -25.50 13.61 -7.22
CA LEU A 377 -24.71 13.84 -6.01
C LEU A 377 -25.08 12.85 -4.88
N GLU A 378 -26.28 12.29 -4.95
CA GLU A 378 -26.85 11.33 -3.99
C GLU A 378 -27.15 10.02 -4.71
N GLU A 379 -27.09 8.89 -3.98
CA GLU A 379 -27.35 7.55 -4.53
C GLU A 379 -28.78 7.43 -5.06
N VAL A 380 -29.74 8.01 -4.32
CA VAL A 380 -31.13 8.12 -4.73
C VAL A 380 -31.43 9.59 -4.96
N SER A 381 -31.66 9.97 -6.20
CA SER A 381 -31.84 11.37 -6.60
C SER A 381 -32.73 11.49 -7.81
N ASP A 382 -33.55 12.56 -7.84
CA ASP A 382 -34.31 12.97 -9.02
C ASP A 382 -33.55 14.01 -9.87
N LYS A 383 -32.37 14.44 -9.39
CA LYS A 383 -31.57 15.45 -10.04
C LYS A 383 -30.27 14.86 -10.61
N PHE A 384 -30.15 14.93 -11.94
CA PHE A 384 -29.03 14.39 -12.66
C PHE A 384 -28.31 15.46 -13.46
N TYR A 385 -26.99 15.31 -13.56
CA TYR A 385 -26.11 16.22 -14.28
C TYR A 385 -25.46 15.46 -15.45
N PRO A 386 -25.58 15.93 -16.68
CA PRO A 386 -24.94 15.30 -17.83
C PRO A 386 -23.42 15.48 -17.74
N LEU A 387 -22.66 14.47 -18.20
CA LEU A 387 -21.24 14.64 -18.45
C LEU A 387 -21.05 15.62 -19.62
N LYS A 388 -20.12 16.54 -19.47
CA LYS A 388 -19.82 17.57 -20.46
C LYS A 388 -18.57 17.18 -21.25
N GLU A 389 -18.50 17.64 -22.49
CA GLU A 389 -17.26 17.54 -23.27
C GLU A 389 -16.09 18.19 -22.55
N TYR A 390 -14.90 17.62 -22.69
CA TYR A 390 -13.69 18.17 -22.10
C TYR A 390 -13.35 19.54 -22.68
N LYS A 391 -13.00 20.47 -21.83
CA LYS A 391 -12.42 21.76 -22.22
C LYS A 391 -10.89 21.68 -22.30
N ASP A 392 -10.30 20.82 -21.48
CA ASP A 392 -8.87 20.59 -21.37
C ASP A 392 -8.55 19.23 -22.03
N PRO A 393 -7.60 19.14 -22.99
CA PRO A 393 -7.22 17.90 -23.63
C PRO A 393 -6.68 16.84 -22.66
N ASP A 394 -6.23 17.22 -21.48
CA ASP A 394 -5.74 16.34 -20.44
C ASP A 394 -6.84 15.85 -19.47
N GLU A 395 -8.06 16.37 -19.60
CA GLU A 395 -9.20 15.88 -18.81
C GLU A 395 -9.77 14.57 -19.35
N ARG A 396 -10.20 13.71 -18.45
CA ARG A 396 -10.86 12.44 -18.74
C ARG A 396 -11.93 12.15 -17.71
N TYR A 397 -12.98 11.40 -18.12
CA TYR A 397 -13.91 10.80 -17.17
C TYR A 397 -13.67 9.30 -17.06
N TYR A 398 -13.74 8.82 -15.82
CA TYR A 398 -13.61 7.40 -15.51
C TYR A 398 -14.83 6.93 -14.74
N ALA A 399 -15.40 5.82 -15.16
CA ALA A 399 -16.38 5.08 -14.37
C ALA A 399 -15.63 4.15 -13.41
N CYS A 400 -16.02 4.16 -12.15
CA CYS A 400 -15.60 3.22 -11.14
C CYS A 400 -16.80 2.38 -10.71
N VAL A 401 -16.80 1.12 -11.07
CA VAL A 401 -17.85 0.16 -10.70
C VAL A 401 -17.37 -0.65 -9.50
N VAL A 402 -18.05 -0.54 -8.39
CA VAL A 402 -17.80 -1.38 -7.23
C VAL A 402 -18.45 -2.75 -7.45
N ASP A 403 -17.66 -3.75 -7.88
CA ASP A 403 -18.15 -5.09 -8.21
C ASP A 403 -18.23 -5.99 -6.96
N LYS A 404 -17.35 -5.79 -5.97
CA LYS A 404 -17.42 -6.42 -4.66
C LYS A 404 -17.19 -5.42 -3.54
N ASN A 405 -18.02 -5.50 -2.49
CA ASN A 405 -17.83 -4.73 -1.27
C ASN A 405 -18.43 -5.48 -0.08
N ARG A 406 -17.58 -5.98 0.82
CA ARG A 406 -18.03 -6.63 2.05
C ARG A 406 -18.60 -5.64 3.08
N ALA A 407 -18.30 -4.34 2.91
CA ALA A 407 -18.74 -3.29 3.84
C ALA A 407 -20.14 -2.75 3.57
N GLY A 408 -20.69 -2.93 2.35
CA GLY A 408 -21.99 -2.36 2.01
C GLY A 408 -22.37 -2.38 0.54
N SER A 409 -22.89 -1.26 0.05
CA SER A 409 -23.40 -1.08 -1.30
C SER A 409 -22.31 -1.19 -2.39
N LYS A 410 -22.75 -1.35 -3.64
CA LYS A 410 -21.90 -1.47 -4.83
C LYS A 410 -22.27 -0.39 -5.84
N PRO A 411 -21.98 0.86 -5.57
CA PRO A 411 -22.31 1.95 -6.46
C PRO A 411 -21.44 1.95 -7.72
N LYS A 412 -21.89 2.72 -8.68
CA LYS A 412 -21.12 3.16 -9.82
C LYS A 412 -20.82 4.64 -9.64
N VAL A 413 -19.56 5.00 -9.63
CA VAL A 413 -19.11 6.38 -9.36
C VAL A 413 -18.37 6.91 -10.57
N VAL A 414 -18.45 8.20 -10.82
CA VAL A 414 -17.69 8.86 -11.88
C VAL A 414 -16.61 9.77 -11.29
N PHE A 415 -15.42 9.67 -11.87
CA PHE A 415 -14.30 10.56 -11.62
C PHE A 415 -14.04 11.46 -12.81
N ASN A 416 -13.70 12.70 -12.55
CA ASN A 416 -12.96 13.54 -13.48
C ASN A 416 -11.47 13.44 -13.12
N LEU A 417 -10.63 13.11 -14.08
CA LEU A 417 -9.19 13.04 -13.95
C LEU A 417 -8.55 14.09 -14.86
N ASN A 418 -7.68 14.92 -14.30
CA ASN A 418 -6.75 15.69 -15.10
C ASN A 418 -5.36 15.03 -15.03
N LEU A 419 -4.94 14.46 -16.15
CA LEU A 419 -3.71 13.66 -16.27
C LEU A 419 -2.44 14.48 -16.02
N ALA A 420 -2.39 15.71 -16.56
CA ALA A 420 -1.20 16.56 -16.44
C ALA A 420 -0.87 16.89 -14.98
N TYR A 421 -1.89 17.02 -14.16
CA TYR A 421 -1.78 17.40 -12.74
C TYR A 421 -1.96 16.22 -11.77
N ASN A 422 -2.19 15.04 -12.29
CA ASN A 422 -2.57 13.85 -11.51
C ASN A 422 -3.70 14.10 -10.50
N ARG A 423 -4.67 14.91 -10.90
CA ARG A 423 -5.78 15.31 -10.05
C ARG A 423 -7.01 14.48 -10.34
N TRP A 424 -7.42 13.66 -9.38
CA TRP A 424 -8.65 12.87 -9.39
C TRP A 424 -9.72 13.57 -8.57
N THR A 425 -10.90 13.74 -9.15
CA THR A 425 -12.05 14.37 -8.48
C THR A 425 -13.26 13.47 -8.64
N GLU A 426 -13.82 13.03 -7.52
CA GLU A 426 -15.07 12.27 -7.50
C GLU A 426 -16.23 13.25 -7.76
N LEU A 427 -17.08 12.93 -8.75
CA LEU A 427 -18.17 13.81 -9.15
C LEU A 427 -19.52 13.35 -8.58
N GLY A 428 -19.79 12.05 -8.54
CA GLY A 428 -21.07 11.53 -8.10
C GLY A 428 -21.34 10.11 -8.55
N TYR A 429 -22.59 9.66 -8.33
CA TYR A 429 -23.10 8.37 -8.73
C TYR A 429 -23.42 8.35 -10.21
N LEU A 430 -22.84 7.42 -10.95
CA LEU A 430 -22.91 7.34 -12.41
C LEU A 430 -24.04 6.42 -12.88
N ARG A 431 -24.76 6.84 -13.92
CA ARG A 431 -25.69 5.97 -14.66
C ARG A 431 -25.70 6.28 -16.15
N LEU A 432 -26.27 5.38 -16.95
CA LEU A 432 -26.70 5.70 -18.32
C LEU A 432 -27.97 6.54 -18.27
N LYS A 433 -28.09 7.48 -19.18
CA LYS A 433 -29.35 8.19 -19.39
C LYS A 433 -30.43 7.22 -19.83
N GLU A 434 -31.62 7.36 -19.29
CA GLU A 434 -32.78 6.67 -19.79
C GLU A 434 -33.07 7.14 -21.22
N GLN A 435 -33.07 6.21 -22.17
CA GLN A 435 -33.53 6.51 -23.51
C GLN A 435 -35.03 6.76 -23.42
N LYS A 436 -35.44 8.01 -23.71
CA LYS A 436 -36.87 8.37 -23.83
C LYS A 436 -37.44 7.80 -25.11
#